data_e1d333e36cbb9f7491289ddecac27f93
#
_entry.id   e1d333e36cbb9f7491289ddecac27f93
#
_cell.length_a   1.000
_cell.length_b   1.000
_cell.length_c   1.000
_cell.angle_alpha   90.00
_cell.angle_beta   90.00
_cell.angle_gamma   90.00
#
_symmetry.space_group_name_H-M   'P 1'
#
loop_
_entity.id
_entity.type
_entity.pdbx_description
1 polymer ?
#
loop_
_entity_poly.entity_id
_entity_poly.type
_entity_poly.pdbx_seq_one_letter_code
_entity_poly.pdbx_strand_id
1 'polypeptide(L)'
;MMKKSSALREVLFAAAVMLATTVSTLSPVNAQERRQDHAGAFDFYVLSLSWSPTFCATAKGGRNDQQCGLDKRFRFIVHGLWPQYEKGYPDFCRTSEPERVPRGLGETMFDIMPSMGLVGHQWRKHGSCSGLGQTAYFEKVRQAYQRVEIPADLSSGDRPLNFSADEIEQKFLSTNPGMSRRGIAASCEGRQLEEIRICLTKDLKFRDCAEVDRRGCTLSQITLPPGR
;
A
#
# COMPACT_ATOMS: atom_id res chain seq x y z
N MET A 1 -43.69 63.42 66.60
CA MET A 1 -43.68 64.62 65.75
C MET A 1 -43.36 64.25 64.32
N MET A 2 -44.26 64.58 63.43
CA MET A 2 -44.01 64.87 61.99
C MET A 2 -43.47 63.74 61.11
N LYS A 3 -44.34 63.16 60.28
CA LYS A 3 -44.70 63.53 58.90
C LYS A 3 -43.49 63.47 57.94
N LYS A 4 -43.53 62.67 56.89
CA LYS A 4 -44.25 62.75 55.58
C LYS A 4 -43.77 61.57 54.76
N SER A 5 -44.57 60.77 54.17
CA SER A 5 -45.24 60.92 52.88
C SER A 5 -44.41 60.71 51.64
N SER A 6 -44.79 59.68 50.90
CA SER A 6 -44.99 59.69 49.46
C SER A 6 -43.75 59.54 48.55
N ALA A 7 -43.64 58.48 47.82
CA ALA A 7 -44.04 58.50 46.43
C ALA A 7 -43.78 57.12 45.81
N LEU A 8 -44.85 56.56 45.35
CA LEU A 8 -44.87 55.46 44.40
C LEU A 8 -44.16 55.87 43.09
N ARG A 9 -43.16 55.22 42.72
CA ARG A 9 -42.65 55.28 41.36
C ARG A 9 -42.61 53.86 40.81
N GLU A 10 -43.61 53.61 39.99
CA GLU A 10 -43.58 52.43 39.09
C GLU A 10 -42.44 52.56 38.13
N VAL A 11 -41.55 51.63 38.18
CA VAL A 11 -40.52 51.43 37.14
C VAL A 11 -40.95 50.21 36.34
N LEU A 12 -41.57 50.52 35.20
CA LEU A 12 -41.85 49.53 34.16
C LEU A 12 -40.54 48.94 33.66
N PHE A 13 -40.23 47.74 34.07
CA PHE A 13 -39.19 46.96 33.44
C PHE A 13 -39.69 46.37 32.14
N ALA A 14 -39.36 47.01 31.04
CA ALA A 14 -39.52 46.43 29.72
C ALA A 14 -38.54 45.27 29.60
N ALA A 15 -39.00 44.03 29.72
CA ALA A 15 -38.23 42.85 29.43
C ALA A 15 -38.04 42.73 27.91
N ALA A 16 -36.94 43.24 27.41
CA ALA A 16 -36.49 42.95 26.05
C ALA A 16 -36.02 41.49 25.98
N VAL A 17 -36.91 40.60 25.50
CA VAL A 17 -36.54 39.23 25.16
C VAL A 17 -35.67 39.30 23.91
N MET A 18 -34.35 39.26 24.08
CA MET A 18 -33.42 39.04 22.99
C MET A 18 -33.54 37.58 22.58
N LEU A 19 -34.24 37.34 21.48
CA LEU A 19 -34.20 36.04 20.78
C LEU A 19 -32.84 35.90 20.14
N ALA A 20 -31.87 35.27 20.87
CA ALA A 20 -30.59 34.86 20.30
C ALA A 20 -30.84 33.70 19.34
N THR A 21 -31.02 34.00 18.06
CA THR A 21 -30.98 33.00 17.01
C THR A 21 -29.59 32.47 16.91
N THR A 22 -29.33 31.33 17.56
CA THR A 22 -28.10 30.55 17.32
C THR A 22 -28.15 30.01 15.92
N VAL A 23 -27.54 30.74 14.99
CA VAL A 23 -27.17 30.19 13.67
C VAL A 23 -26.15 29.09 13.93
N SER A 24 -26.62 27.84 14.02
CA SER A 24 -25.75 26.68 13.95
C SER A 24 -25.12 26.70 12.57
N THR A 25 -23.89 27.20 12.49
CA THR A 25 -23.04 26.99 11.34
C THR A 25 -22.74 25.49 11.29
N LEU A 26 -23.52 24.75 10.51
CA LEU A 26 -23.15 23.43 10.04
C LEU A 26 -21.85 23.62 9.27
N SER A 27 -20.73 23.44 9.96
CA SER A 27 -19.44 23.22 9.29
C SER A 27 -19.68 22.09 8.29
N PRO A 28 -19.32 22.25 7.01
CA PRO A 28 -19.34 21.12 6.13
C PRO A 28 -18.39 20.11 6.77
N VAL A 29 -18.93 19.04 7.33
CA VAL A 29 -18.19 17.82 7.55
C VAL A 29 -17.65 17.52 6.17
N ASN A 30 -16.35 17.71 5.99
CA ASN A 30 -15.63 17.09 4.90
C ASN A 30 -15.85 15.59 5.09
N ALA A 31 -16.99 15.13 4.61
CA ALA A 31 -17.18 13.78 4.19
C ALA A 31 -16.19 13.62 3.03
N GLN A 32 -14.93 13.36 3.38
CA GLN A 32 -14.09 12.53 2.57
C GLN A 32 -14.93 11.28 2.42
N GLU A 33 -15.78 11.26 1.36
CA GLU A 33 -16.52 10.08 0.97
C GLU A 33 -15.49 8.97 1.06
N ARG A 34 -15.62 8.11 2.06
CA ARG A 34 -14.98 6.82 2.01
C ARG A 34 -15.57 6.23 0.74
N ARG A 35 -14.82 6.31 -0.35
CA ARG A 35 -15.12 5.51 -1.52
C ARG A 35 -15.30 4.13 -0.93
N GLN A 36 -16.53 3.63 -0.93
CA GLN A 36 -16.74 2.24 -0.55
C GLN A 36 -15.90 1.48 -1.55
N ASP A 37 -14.83 0.87 -1.05
CA ASP A 37 -13.88 0.15 -1.90
C ASP A 37 -14.62 -1.04 -2.53
N HIS A 38 -15.12 -0.81 -3.73
CA HIS A 38 -15.82 -1.81 -4.51
C HIS A 38 -14.81 -2.66 -5.25
N ALA A 39 -14.95 -3.98 -5.13
CA ALA A 39 -14.17 -4.93 -5.90
C ALA A 39 -14.24 -4.59 -7.40
N GLY A 40 -13.09 -4.51 -8.07
CA GLY A 40 -12.97 -4.16 -9.49
C GLY A 40 -12.90 -2.66 -9.81
N ALA A 41 -13.22 -1.79 -8.84
CA ALA A 41 -13.13 -0.34 -9.00
C ALA A 41 -11.73 0.16 -8.62
N PHE A 42 -10.81 0.14 -9.56
CA PHE A 42 -9.44 0.65 -9.41
C PHE A 42 -8.90 1.06 -10.78
N ASP A 43 -7.77 1.79 -10.82
CA ASP A 43 -7.25 2.34 -12.07
C ASP A 43 -6.13 1.47 -12.66
N PHE A 44 -5.23 0.94 -11.83
CA PHE A 44 -4.07 0.16 -12.26
C PHE A 44 -3.58 -0.79 -11.16
N TYR A 45 -2.59 -1.60 -11.47
CA TYR A 45 -1.90 -2.46 -10.49
C TYR A 45 -0.51 -1.93 -10.14
N VAL A 46 -0.10 -2.14 -8.90
CA VAL A 46 1.31 -2.13 -8.48
C VAL A 46 1.75 -3.56 -8.20
N LEU A 47 2.74 -4.04 -8.95
CA LEU A 47 3.49 -5.23 -8.57
C LEU A 47 4.57 -4.81 -7.58
N SER A 48 4.54 -5.37 -6.38
CA SER A 48 5.58 -5.17 -5.36
C SER A 48 6.47 -6.40 -5.27
N LEU A 49 7.77 -6.19 -5.46
CA LEU A 49 8.82 -7.20 -5.33
C LEU A 49 9.63 -6.89 -4.08
N SER A 50 9.48 -7.68 -3.03
CA SER A 50 10.18 -7.48 -1.76
C SER A 50 11.57 -8.13 -1.81
N TRP A 51 12.59 -7.42 -1.25
CA TRP A 51 13.91 -7.99 -1.02
C TRP A 51 13.88 -8.86 0.24
N SER A 52 13.78 -10.16 0.04
CA SER A 52 13.58 -11.13 1.11
C SER A 52 14.62 -11.04 2.25
N PRO A 53 15.94 -10.85 2.00
CA PRO A 53 16.92 -10.76 3.07
C PRO A 53 16.67 -9.57 4.03
N THR A 54 16.23 -8.40 3.53
CA THR A 54 15.86 -7.26 4.39
C THR A 54 14.66 -7.61 5.26
N PHE A 55 13.61 -8.19 4.68
CA PHE A 55 12.45 -8.64 5.45
C PHE A 55 12.83 -9.66 6.53
N CYS A 56 13.68 -10.64 6.18
CA CYS A 56 14.10 -11.71 7.10
C CYS A 56 14.96 -11.20 8.27
N ALA A 57 15.58 -10.03 8.16
CA ALA A 57 16.28 -9.37 9.26
C ALA A 57 15.32 -8.71 10.26
N THR A 58 14.05 -8.51 9.92
CA THR A 58 13.05 -7.94 10.83
C THR A 58 12.55 -8.97 11.84
N ALA A 59 11.96 -8.49 12.96
CA ALA A 59 11.32 -9.35 13.94
C ALA A 59 10.14 -10.17 13.37
N LYS A 60 9.46 -9.66 12.34
CA LYS A 60 8.40 -10.41 11.63
C LYS A 60 8.99 -11.50 10.75
N GLY A 61 10.05 -11.18 10.01
CA GLY A 61 10.77 -12.12 9.16
C GLY A 61 11.38 -13.26 9.96
N GLY A 62 11.98 -12.97 11.11
CA GLY A 62 12.56 -13.98 12.00
C GLY A 62 11.58 -15.05 12.54
N ARG A 63 10.27 -14.84 12.35
CA ARG A 63 9.20 -15.82 12.69
C ARG A 63 8.55 -16.48 11.46
N ASN A 64 9.11 -16.27 10.28
CA ASN A 64 8.58 -16.79 9.02
C ASN A 64 9.53 -17.82 8.42
N ASP A 65 9.53 -19.05 8.95
CA ASP A 65 10.41 -20.11 8.50
C ASP A 65 10.17 -20.52 7.03
N GLN A 66 8.94 -20.32 6.50
CA GLN A 66 8.63 -20.63 5.10
C GLN A 66 9.42 -19.74 4.12
N GLN A 67 9.68 -18.49 4.50
CA GLN A 67 10.45 -17.54 3.68
C GLN A 67 11.89 -17.40 4.17
N CYS A 68 12.11 -17.41 5.47
CA CYS A 68 13.35 -16.99 6.11
C CYS A 68 14.11 -18.14 6.79
N GLY A 69 13.64 -19.38 6.67
CA GLY A 69 14.33 -20.58 7.19
C GLY A 69 15.77 -20.69 6.66
N LEU A 70 16.63 -21.36 7.42
CA LEU A 70 18.08 -21.47 7.10
C LEU A 70 18.38 -22.13 5.75
N ASP A 71 17.47 -22.93 5.23
CA ASP A 71 17.53 -23.61 3.93
C ASP A 71 16.99 -22.73 2.78
N LYS A 72 16.44 -21.55 3.07
CA LYS A 72 15.82 -20.67 2.09
C LYS A 72 16.82 -19.69 1.49
N ARG A 73 16.71 -19.48 0.17
CA ARG A 73 17.61 -18.60 -0.61
C ARG A 73 16.83 -17.56 -1.42
N PHE A 74 15.66 -17.17 -0.93
CA PHE A 74 14.83 -16.16 -1.61
C PHE A 74 15.56 -14.81 -1.63
N ARG A 75 15.48 -14.16 -2.78
CA ARG A 75 15.95 -12.78 -3.01
C ARG A 75 14.76 -11.87 -3.27
N PHE A 76 14.47 -11.52 -4.50
CA PHE A 76 13.19 -10.90 -4.82
C PHE A 76 12.07 -11.94 -4.76
N ILE A 77 11.04 -11.62 -4.00
CA ILE A 77 9.78 -12.37 -3.96
C ILE A 77 8.63 -11.42 -4.29
N VAL A 78 7.53 -11.94 -4.76
CA VAL A 78 6.32 -11.15 -4.92
C VAL A 78 5.71 -10.87 -3.54
N HIS A 79 5.77 -9.60 -3.08
CA HIS A 79 5.00 -9.19 -1.92
C HIS A 79 3.51 -9.17 -2.27
N GLY A 80 3.13 -8.60 -3.42
CA GLY A 80 1.76 -8.61 -3.89
C GLY A 80 1.56 -7.93 -5.23
N LEU A 81 0.33 -8.05 -5.75
CA LEU A 81 -0.19 -7.29 -6.88
C LEU A 81 -1.38 -6.46 -6.38
N TRP A 82 -1.18 -5.15 -6.27
CA TRP A 82 -2.10 -4.29 -5.56
C TRP A 82 -2.93 -3.42 -6.49
N PRO A 83 -4.26 -3.56 -6.52
CA PRO A 83 -5.12 -2.56 -7.14
C PRO A 83 -4.84 -1.17 -6.56
N GLN A 84 -4.77 -0.15 -7.42
CA GLN A 84 -4.48 1.23 -7.05
C GLN A 84 -5.44 2.18 -7.73
N TYR A 85 -5.72 3.31 -7.08
CA TYR A 85 -6.25 4.51 -7.72
C TYR A 85 -5.10 5.42 -8.15
N GLU A 86 -5.37 6.41 -8.99
CA GLU A 86 -4.37 7.47 -9.27
C GLU A 86 -3.93 8.20 -7.99
N LYS A 87 -4.80 8.21 -6.97
CA LYS A 87 -4.50 8.68 -5.60
C LYS A 87 -5.03 7.68 -4.59
N GLY A 88 -4.13 7.07 -3.83
CA GLY A 88 -4.45 6.03 -2.84
C GLY A 88 -4.76 4.68 -3.46
N TYR A 89 -5.34 3.80 -2.68
CA TYR A 89 -5.63 2.42 -3.06
C TYR A 89 -6.84 1.88 -2.30
N PRO A 90 -7.61 0.95 -2.90
CA PRO A 90 -8.63 0.20 -2.19
C PRO A 90 -7.98 -0.89 -1.32
N ASP A 91 -8.56 -1.17 -0.16
CA ASP A 91 -8.14 -2.31 0.65
C ASP A 91 -9.34 -3.01 1.31
N PHE A 92 -9.16 -4.29 1.62
CA PHE A 92 -10.17 -5.13 2.29
C PHE A 92 -11.58 -5.00 1.70
N CYS A 93 -11.68 -5.04 0.36
CA CYS A 93 -12.94 -4.89 -0.34
C CYS A 93 -13.89 -6.05 -0.05
N ARG A 94 -15.20 -5.75 -0.01
CA ARG A 94 -16.22 -6.78 0.09
C ARG A 94 -16.28 -7.59 -1.21
N THR A 95 -16.26 -8.90 -1.09
CA THR A 95 -16.37 -9.86 -2.18
C THR A 95 -17.21 -11.05 -1.73
N SER A 96 -17.80 -11.79 -2.68
CA SER A 96 -18.48 -13.07 -2.42
C SER A 96 -17.49 -14.23 -2.22
N GLU A 97 -16.22 -14.02 -2.53
CA GLU A 97 -15.17 -15.03 -2.38
C GLU A 97 -14.82 -15.26 -0.90
N PRO A 98 -14.39 -16.46 -0.51
CA PRO A 98 -13.93 -16.74 0.84
C PRO A 98 -12.72 -15.88 1.21
N GLU A 99 -12.63 -15.44 2.47
CA GLU A 99 -11.43 -14.73 2.99
C GLU A 99 -10.20 -15.64 3.06
N ARG A 100 -10.43 -16.93 3.32
CA ARG A 100 -9.37 -17.93 3.43
C ARG A 100 -9.03 -18.48 2.06
N VAL A 101 -7.75 -18.38 1.68
CA VAL A 101 -7.22 -19.04 0.50
C VAL A 101 -7.06 -20.54 0.77
N PRO A 102 -7.60 -21.42 -0.09
CA PRO A 102 -7.35 -22.86 0.01
C PRO A 102 -5.85 -23.17 -0.02
N ARG A 103 -5.42 -24.11 0.83
CA ARG A 103 -4.01 -24.46 0.94
C ARG A 103 -3.39 -24.87 -0.41
N GLY A 104 -4.07 -25.73 -1.17
CA GLY A 104 -3.58 -26.16 -2.48
C GLY A 104 -3.37 -25.01 -3.46
N LEU A 105 -4.28 -24.00 -3.47
CA LEU A 105 -4.09 -22.81 -4.30
C LEU A 105 -2.90 -21.96 -3.79
N GLY A 106 -2.79 -21.78 -2.47
CA GLY A 106 -1.66 -21.01 -1.90
C GLY A 106 -0.31 -21.66 -2.18
N GLU A 107 -0.21 -22.98 -2.12
CA GLU A 107 1.04 -23.72 -2.37
C GLU A 107 1.51 -23.57 -3.82
N THR A 108 0.62 -23.35 -4.80
CA THR A 108 1.02 -23.08 -6.19
C THR A 108 1.80 -21.76 -6.34
N MET A 109 1.79 -20.89 -5.33
CA MET A 109 2.46 -19.60 -5.35
C MET A 109 3.80 -19.58 -4.58
N PHE A 110 4.17 -20.66 -3.90
CA PHE A 110 5.31 -20.67 -2.96
C PHE A 110 6.67 -20.42 -3.60
N ASP A 111 6.81 -20.63 -4.88
CA ASP A 111 8.00 -20.30 -5.64
C ASP A 111 8.25 -18.78 -5.74
N ILE A 112 7.19 -17.96 -5.70
CA ILE A 112 7.26 -16.49 -5.79
C ILE A 112 6.68 -15.78 -4.57
N MET A 113 5.78 -16.42 -3.80
CA MET A 113 5.16 -15.90 -2.57
C MET A 113 5.29 -16.96 -1.47
N PRO A 114 6.43 -17.06 -0.77
CA PRO A 114 6.87 -18.26 -0.07
C PRO A 114 6.19 -18.53 1.29
N SER A 115 4.98 -18.03 1.54
CA SER A 115 4.24 -18.40 2.75
C SER A 115 2.73 -18.26 2.63
N MET A 116 1.98 -19.17 3.27
CA MET A 116 0.51 -19.07 3.37
C MET A 116 0.06 -17.78 4.06
N GLY A 117 0.83 -17.29 5.03
CA GLY A 117 0.55 -16.03 5.71
C GLY A 117 0.56 -14.85 4.74
N LEU A 118 1.57 -14.78 3.87
CA LEU A 118 1.68 -13.77 2.83
C LEU A 118 0.55 -13.91 1.81
N VAL A 119 0.36 -15.10 1.23
CA VAL A 119 -0.70 -15.37 0.25
C VAL A 119 -2.07 -14.98 0.79
N GLY A 120 -2.43 -15.43 2.00
CA GLY A 120 -3.73 -15.11 2.60
C GLY A 120 -3.89 -13.62 2.94
N HIS A 121 -2.83 -12.94 3.38
CA HIS A 121 -2.86 -11.49 3.63
C HIS A 121 -3.09 -10.71 2.33
N GLN A 122 -2.33 -11.05 1.29
CA GLN A 122 -2.42 -10.37 0.00
C GLN A 122 -3.80 -10.55 -0.65
N TRP A 123 -4.41 -11.74 -0.52
CA TRP A 123 -5.77 -11.93 -0.97
C TRP A 123 -6.75 -11.02 -0.22
N ARG A 124 -6.79 -11.09 1.11
CA ARG A 124 -7.76 -10.32 1.90
C ARG A 124 -7.63 -8.82 1.72
N LYS A 125 -6.39 -8.31 1.71
CA LYS A 125 -6.15 -6.87 1.66
C LYS A 125 -6.27 -6.31 0.24
N HIS A 126 -5.76 -6.99 -0.76
CA HIS A 126 -5.59 -6.46 -2.11
C HIS A 126 -6.35 -7.26 -3.16
N GLY A 127 -6.25 -8.60 -3.13
CA GLY A 127 -6.90 -9.46 -4.09
C GLY A 127 -8.42 -9.32 -4.10
N SER A 128 -9.03 -9.19 -2.92
CA SER A 128 -10.46 -8.92 -2.77
C SER A 128 -10.92 -7.67 -3.53
N CYS A 129 -10.02 -6.71 -3.76
CA CYS A 129 -10.32 -5.47 -4.46
C CYS A 129 -10.15 -5.57 -5.98
N SER A 130 -9.57 -6.65 -6.49
CA SER A 130 -9.31 -6.82 -7.93
C SER A 130 -10.57 -7.05 -8.77
N GLY A 131 -11.69 -7.46 -8.15
CA GLY A 131 -12.88 -7.91 -8.86
C GLY A 131 -12.76 -9.32 -9.44
N LEU A 132 -11.65 -10.01 -9.18
CA LEU A 132 -11.38 -11.37 -9.62
C LEU A 132 -11.66 -12.36 -8.48
N GLY A 133 -11.98 -13.59 -8.82
CA GLY A 133 -11.95 -14.70 -7.86
C GLY A 133 -10.51 -15.09 -7.49
N GLN A 134 -10.33 -15.83 -6.39
CA GLN A 134 -9.00 -16.16 -5.85
C GLN A 134 -8.06 -16.77 -6.90
N THR A 135 -8.49 -17.77 -7.64
CA THR A 135 -7.67 -18.43 -8.66
C THR A 135 -7.21 -17.44 -9.72
N ALA A 136 -8.15 -16.68 -10.30
CA ALA A 136 -7.83 -15.70 -11.34
C ALA A 136 -6.95 -14.57 -10.84
N TYR A 137 -7.09 -14.16 -9.56
CA TYR A 137 -6.20 -13.17 -8.96
C TYR A 137 -4.77 -13.69 -8.84
N PHE A 138 -4.54 -14.92 -8.34
CA PHE A 138 -3.19 -15.47 -8.21
C PHE A 138 -2.57 -15.80 -9.58
N GLU A 139 -3.36 -16.19 -10.56
CA GLU A 139 -2.90 -16.27 -11.96
C GLU A 139 -2.44 -14.90 -12.48
N LYS A 140 -3.21 -13.84 -12.19
CA LYS A 140 -2.83 -12.45 -12.55
C LYS A 140 -1.54 -12.02 -11.84
N VAL A 141 -1.35 -12.39 -10.57
CA VAL A 141 -0.09 -12.16 -9.82
C VAL A 141 1.08 -12.83 -10.55
N ARG A 142 0.94 -14.08 -10.94
CA ARG A 142 1.99 -14.83 -11.67
C ARG A 142 2.30 -14.20 -13.01
N GLN A 143 1.28 -13.83 -13.78
CA GLN A 143 1.45 -13.12 -15.06
C GLN A 143 2.19 -11.79 -14.89
N ALA A 144 1.84 -11.02 -13.85
CA ALA A 144 2.52 -9.76 -13.54
C ALA A 144 4.01 -9.98 -13.18
N TYR A 145 4.31 -11.00 -12.40
CA TYR A 145 5.69 -11.38 -12.09
C TYR A 145 6.48 -11.79 -13.34
N GLN A 146 5.90 -12.63 -14.19
CA GLN A 146 6.51 -13.07 -15.46
C GLN A 146 6.70 -11.94 -16.47
N ARG A 147 5.97 -10.82 -16.31
CA ARG A 147 6.12 -9.63 -17.17
C ARG A 147 7.39 -8.85 -16.88
N VAL A 148 7.98 -9.03 -15.70
CA VAL A 148 9.13 -8.25 -15.22
C VAL A 148 10.39 -9.11 -15.25
N GLU A 149 11.39 -8.66 -15.98
CA GLU A 149 12.74 -9.21 -15.94
C GLU A 149 13.50 -8.61 -14.76
N ILE A 150 13.90 -9.44 -13.78
CA ILE A 150 14.71 -9.00 -12.65
C ILE A 150 16.17 -8.92 -13.09
N PRO A 151 16.87 -7.78 -12.90
CA PRO A 151 18.28 -7.64 -13.28
C PRO A 151 19.15 -8.70 -12.61
N ALA A 152 19.91 -9.45 -13.41
CA ALA A 152 20.70 -10.59 -12.94
C ALA A 152 21.77 -10.19 -11.90
N ASP A 153 22.36 -9.01 -12.05
CA ASP A 153 23.36 -8.47 -11.13
C ASP A 153 22.79 -8.06 -9.75
N LEU A 154 21.47 -7.85 -9.64
CA LEU A 154 20.80 -7.70 -8.34
C LEU A 154 20.47 -9.05 -7.69
N SER A 155 20.41 -10.11 -8.47
CA SER A 155 19.99 -11.45 -8.02
C SER A 155 21.14 -12.40 -7.75
N SER A 156 22.37 -12.02 -8.01
CA SER A 156 23.57 -12.87 -7.90
C SER A 156 24.50 -12.46 -6.77
N GLY A 157 25.18 -13.44 -6.18
CA GLY A 157 26.27 -13.23 -5.21
C GLY A 157 25.85 -13.34 -3.74
N ASP A 158 26.87 -13.66 -2.91
CA ASP A 158 26.74 -13.83 -1.46
C ASP A 158 27.32 -12.65 -0.68
N ARG A 159 27.54 -11.52 -1.37
CA ARG A 159 28.05 -10.29 -0.77
C ARG A 159 26.98 -9.21 -0.78
N PRO A 160 26.99 -8.29 0.21
CA PRO A 160 26.14 -7.13 0.15
C PRO A 160 26.41 -6.31 -1.11
N LEU A 161 25.37 -5.87 -1.78
CA LEU A 161 25.45 -4.92 -2.89
C LEU A 161 25.06 -3.53 -2.37
N ASN A 162 25.69 -2.50 -2.92
CA ASN A 162 25.40 -1.11 -2.58
C ASN A 162 25.17 -0.31 -3.85
N PHE A 163 24.03 0.35 -3.92
CA PHE A 163 23.60 1.19 -5.03
C PHE A 163 22.81 2.41 -4.48
N SER A 164 22.65 3.43 -5.27
CA SER A 164 21.59 4.41 -5.03
C SER A 164 20.22 3.85 -5.43
N ALA A 165 19.14 4.48 -4.97
CA ALA A 165 17.79 4.13 -5.43
C ALA A 165 17.67 4.24 -6.95
N ASP A 166 18.18 5.33 -7.49
CA ASP A 166 18.22 5.60 -8.94
C ASP A 166 18.96 4.51 -9.74
N GLU A 167 20.11 4.03 -9.25
CA GLU A 167 20.85 2.96 -9.93
C GLU A 167 20.10 1.65 -9.95
N ILE A 168 19.41 1.31 -8.85
CA ILE A 168 18.54 0.11 -8.80
C ILE A 168 17.41 0.23 -9.82
N GLU A 169 16.69 1.35 -9.82
CA GLU A 169 15.63 1.60 -10.80
C GLU A 169 16.14 1.57 -12.23
N GLN A 170 17.29 2.20 -12.50
CA GLN A 170 17.90 2.20 -13.83
C GLN A 170 18.25 0.79 -14.34
N LYS A 171 18.66 -0.11 -13.45
CA LYS A 171 18.89 -1.53 -13.80
C LYS A 171 17.60 -2.21 -14.25
N PHE A 172 16.48 -1.98 -13.54
CA PHE A 172 15.18 -2.50 -13.97
C PHE A 172 14.72 -1.88 -15.30
N LEU A 173 14.92 -0.59 -15.50
CA LEU A 173 14.58 0.08 -16.76
C LEU A 173 15.35 -0.51 -17.95
N SER A 174 16.63 -0.80 -17.77
CA SER A 174 17.50 -1.34 -18.85
C SER A 174 17.13 -2.78 -19.24
N THR A 175 16.62 -3.59 -18.31
CA THR A 175 16.20 -4.97 -18.58
C THR A 175 14.74 -5.09 -19.00
N ASN A 176 13.92 -4.03 -18.83
CA ASN A 176 12.48 -4.06 -19.10
C ASN A 176 12.07 -3.01 -20.15
N PRO A 177 12.25 -3.26 -21.44
CA PRO A 177 11.86 -2.33 -22.49
C PRO A 177 10.38 -1.91 -22.38
N GLY A 178 10.13 -0.60 -22.47
CA GLY A 178 8.80 -0.01 -22.30
C GLY A 178 8.42 0.39 -20.87
N MET A 179 9.24 0.05 -19.88
CA MET A 179 9.12 0.60 -18.52
C MET A 179 9.66 2.04 -18.52
N SER A 180 8.96 2.96 -17.87
CA SER A 180 9.41 4.33 -17.69
C SER A 180 9.93 4.58 -16.28
N ARG A 181 10.77 5.61 -16.12
CA ARG A 181 11.28 6.04 -14.82
C ARG A 181 10.17 6.42 -13.83
N ARG A 182 9.02 6.88 -14.31
CA ARG A 182 7.86 7.22 -13.50
C ARG A 182 6.92 6.05 -13.24
N GLY A 183 7.26 4.87 -13.73
CA GLY A 183 6.50 3.64 -13.56
C GLY A 183 7.13 2.66 -12.59
N ILE A 184 8.22 3.04 -11.91
CA ILE A 184 8.95 2.23 -10.95
C ILE A 184 9.37 3.07 -9.76
N ALA A 185 9.43 2.47 -8.57
CA ALA A 185 9.98 3.11 -7.38
C ALA A 185 10.64 2.06 -6.47
N ALA A 186 11.87 2.32 -6.03
CA ALA A 186 12.48 1.59 -4.92
C ALA A 186 11.94 2.12 -3.59
N SER A 187 11.67 1.25 -2.62
CA SER A 187 11.41 1.62 -1.23
C SER A 187 12.50 1.09 -0.30
N CYS A 188 12.71 1.79 0.82
CA CYS A 188 13.79 1.49 1.75
C CYS A 188 13.27 1.26 3.16
N GLU A 189 13.80 0.26 3.84
CA GLU A 189 13.75 0.11 5.29
C GLU A 189 15.09 0.57 5.87
N GLY A 190 15.10 1.76 6.48
CA GLY A 190 16.35 2.43 6.86
C GLY A 190 17.26 2.67 5.66
N ARG A 191 18.42 2.04 5.65
CA ARG A 191 19.39 2.10 4.53
C ARG A 191 19.44 0.80 3.70
N GLN A 192 18.43 -0.04 3.79
CA GLN A 192 18.35 -1.28 3.05
C GLN A 192 17.21 -1.24 2.04
N LEU A 193 17.38 -1.94 0.91
CA LEU A 193 16.30 -2.11 -0.05
C LEU A 193 15.17 -2.91 0.60
N GLU A 194 13.97 -2.37 0.61
CA GLU A 194 12.77 -3.06 1.06
C GLU A 194 12.03 -3.71 -0.10
N GLU A 195 11.64 -2.90 -1.09
CA GLU A 195 10.82 -3.33 -2.22
C GLU A 195 11.15 -2.57 -3.50
N ILE A 196 10.84 -3.18 -4.62
CA ILE A 196 10.67 -2.53 -5.91
C ILE A 196 9.20 -2.57 -6.28
N ARG A 197 8.60 -1.41 -6.53
CA ARG A 197 7.19 -1.23 -6.92
C ARG A 197 7.11 -0.85 -8.38
N ILE A 198 6.40 -1.63 -9.17
CA ILE A 198 6.28 -1.48 -10.62
C ILE A 198 4.81 -1.30 -10.98
N CYS A 199 4.49 -0.24 -11.71
CA CYS A 199 3.14 0.09 -12.09
C CYS A 199 2.76 -0.54 -13.43
N LEU A 200 1.62 -1.22 -13.43
CA LEU A 200 1.09 -1.97 -14.55
C LEU A 200 -0.36 -1.57 -14.82
N THR A 201 -0.74 -1.46 -16.07
CA THR A 201 -2.17 -1.37 -16.45
C THR A 201 -2.92 -2.64 -15.98
N LYS A 202 -4.25 -2.64 -16.04
CA LYS A 202 -5.06 -3.84 -15.80
C LYS A 202 -4.69 -5.00 -16.74
N ASP A 203 -4.15 -4.68 -17.93
CA ASP A 203 -3.64 -5.66 -18.91
C ASP A 203 -2.14 -5.94 -18.76
N LEU A 204 -1.55 -5.57 -17.63
CA LEU A 204 -0.16 -5.81 -17.26
C LEU A 204 0.88 -5.18 -18.21
N LYS A 205 0.56 -4.07 -18.88
CA LYS A 205 1.54 -3.25 -19.58
C LYS A 205 2.16 -2.24 -18.61
N PHE A 206 3.42 -1.92 -18.78
CA PHE A 206 4.08 -0.87 -17.99
C PHE A 206 3.37 0.47 -18.17
N ARG A 207 3.26 1.25 -17.09
CA ARG A 207 2.66 2.58 -17.10
C ARG A 207 3.31 3.50 -16.06
N ASP A 208 3.14 4.79 -16.24
CA ASP A 208 3.48 5.80 -15.24
C ASP A 208 2.52 5.77 -14.05
N CYS A 209 3.02 6.14 -12.87
CA CYS A 209 2.25 6.19 -11.63
C CYS A 209 2.84 7.23 -10.65
N ALA A 210 2.46 8.47 -10.83
CA ALA A 210 3.08 9.61 -10.15
C ALA A 210 3.05 9.56 -8.61
N GLU A 211 2.04 8.92 -8.01
CA GLU A 211 1.98 8.81 -6.54
C GLU A 211 2.99 7.79 -6.01
N VAL A 212 3.15 6.66 -6.69
CA VAL A 212 4.11 5.61 -6.33
C VAL A 212 5.53 6.14 -6.50
N ASP A 213 5.82 6.76 -7.64
CA ASP A 213 7.10 7.39 -7.96
C ASP A 213 7.51 8.41 -6.89
N ARG A 214 6.64 9.35 -6.52
CA ARG A 214 6.94 10.36 -5.48
C ARG A 214 7.19 9.78 -4.08
N ARG A 215 6.75 8.57 -3.80
CA ARG A 215 6.97 7.87 -2.53
C ARG A 215 8.21 6.98 -2.55
N GLY A 216 8.94 6.99 -3.64
CA GLY A 216 10.19 6.26 -3.79
C GLY A 216 11.27 6.75 -2.81
N CYS A 217 12.19 5.86 -2.50
CA CYS A 217 13.39 6.16 -1.74
C CYS A 217 14.34 7.02 -2.58
N THR A 218 14.95 8.03 -1.98
CA THR A 218 15.88 8.95 -2.66
C THR A 218 17.31 8.86 -2.14
N LEU A 219 17.62 7.78 -1.39
CA LEU A 219 18.95 7.59 -0.82
C LEU A 219 19.99 7.34 -1.89
N SER A 220 21.12 8.02 -1.76
CA SER A 220 22.30 7.85 -2.63
C SER A 220 23.07 6.55 -2.35
N GLN A 221 22.75 5.86 -1.25
CA GLN A 221 23.35 4.58 -0.89
C GLN A 221 22.34 3.70 -0.15
N ILE A 222 21.99 2.60 -0.77
CA ILE A 222 21.12 1.53 -0.27
C ILE A 222 21.92 0.23 -0.31
N THR A 223 21.83 -0.53 0.76
CA THR A 223 22.43 -1.87 0.82
C THR A 223 21.36 -2.92 0.49
N LEU A 224 21.68 -3.84 -0.37
CA LEU A 224 20.96 -5.10 -0.55
C LEU A 224 21.73 -6.16 0.25
N PRO A 225 21.25 -6.56 1.43
CA PRO A 225 21.88 -7.64 2.19
C PRO A 225 21.96 -8.92 1.35
N PRO A 226 23.00 -9.76 1.54
CA PRO A 226 23.09 -11.04 0.84
C PRO A 226 21.94 -11.97 1.24
N GLY A 227 21.57 -12.89 0.35
CA GLY A 227 20.76 -14.05 0.74
C GLY A 227 21.51 -14.89 1.78
N ARG A 228 20.77 -15.44 2.75
CA ARG A 228 21.33 -16.38 3.72
C ARG A 228 21.67 -17.71 3.08
#